data_5e63475d03894986ccb1580e355bcc7b
#
_entry.id   5e63475d03894986ccb1580e355bcc7b
#
_cell.length_a   1.000
_cell.length_b   1.000
_cell.length_c   1.000
_cell.angle_alpha   90.00
_cell.angle_beta   90.00
_cell.angle_gamma   90.00
#
_symmetry.space_group_name_H-M   'P 1'
#
loop_
_entity.id
_entity.type
_entity.pdbx_description
1 polymer ?
#
loop_
_entity_poly.entity_id
_entity_poly.type
_entity_poly.pdbx_seq_one_letter_code
_entity_poly.pdbx_strand_id
1 'polypeptide(L)'
;MLKNVYVSGAEGVARVARMMAGLRAQPPEELAGKRVIEVIDRLAGTAIAPETGKVIRNVEGTKGDVLVFVLSEDGHTRVTIRPSGTEPKIKYYGAIKKPTKFGMSGAELKSLKAEALAMLNAYVDSLVAEAEKRG
;
A
#
# COMPACT_ATOMS: atom_id res chain seq x y z
N MET A 1 6.13 -7.66 -4.95
CA MET A 1 5.03 -8.57 -4.59
C MET A 1 3.72 -8.01 -5.10
N LEU A 2 2.90 -8.83 -5.72
CA LEU A 2 1.60 -8.46 -6.25
C LEU A 2 0.52 -9.37 -5.68
N LYS A 3 -0.56 -8.80 -5.18
CA LYS A 3 -1.74 -9.54 -4.74
C LYS A 3 -2.99 -8.95 -5.40
N ASN A 4 -3.80 -9.81 -6.02
CA ASN A 4 -5.09 -9.42 -6.58
C ASN A 4 -6.20 -9.90 -5.65
N VAL A 5 -7.13 -9.00 -5.30
CA VAL A 5 -8.29 -9.34 -4.48
C VAL A 5 -9.54 -9.01 -5.27
N TYR A 6 -10.36 -10.02 -5.55
CA TYR A 6 -11.65 -9.84 -6.20
C TYR A 6 -12.72 -9.55 -5.15
N VAL A 7 -13.57 -8.59 -5.44
CA VAL A 7 -14.71 -8.23 -4.60
C VAL A 7 -15.95 -8.86 -5.24
N SER A 8 -16.45 -9.91 -4.61
CA SER A 8 -17.60 -10.65 -5.13
C SER A 8 -18.92 -9.93 -4.87
N GLY A 9 -19.95 -10.28 -5.65
CA GLY A 9 -21.30 -9.76 -5.55
C GLY A 9 -21.67 -8.78 -6.63
N ALA A 10 -22.97 -8.50 -6.78
CA ALA A 10 -23.51 -7.61 -7.80
C ALA A 10 -23.03 -6.15 -7.64
N GLU A 11 -22.62 -5.76 -6.43
CA GLU A 11 -22.15 -4.42 -6.11
C GLU A 11 -20.63 -4.32 -6.01
N GLY A 12 -19.89 -5.30 -6.55
CA GLY A 12 -18.44 -5.37 -6.43
C GLY A 12 -17.72 -4.10 -6.85
N VAL A 13 -18.08 -3.54 -8.00
CA VAL A 13 -17.47 -2.30 -8.52
C VAL A 13 -17.75 -1.11 -7.58
N ALA A 14 -19.00 -0.98 -7.12
CA ALA A 14 -19.38 0.09 -6.19
C ALA A 14 -18.66 -0.06 -4.85
N ARG A 15 -18.49 -1.29 -4.37
CA ARG A 15 -17.76 -1.56 -3.14
C ARG A 15 -16.30 -1.18 -3.25
N VAL A 16 -15.64 -1.51 -4.37
CA VAL A 16 -14.27 -1.09 -4.64
C VAL A 16 -14.14 0.43 -4.59
N ALA A 17 -15.07 1.15 -5.19
CA ALA A 17 -15.09 2.61 -5.16
C ALA A 17 -15.21 3.15 -3.73
N ARG A 18 -16.07 2.54 -2.90
CA ARG A 18 -16.21 2.91 -1.48
C ARG A 18 -14.93 2.64 -0.69
N MET A 19 -14.29 1.51 -0.95
CA MET A 19 -13.02 1.16 -0.29
C MET A 19 -11.94 2.21 -0.57
N MET A 20 -11.79 2.59 -1.83
CA MET A 20 -10.81 3.61 -2.23
C MET A 20 -11.15 4.98 -1.63
N ALA A 21 -12.42 5.38 -1.68
CA ALA A 21 -12.86 6.65 -1.09
C ALA A 21 -12.64 6.68 0.42
N GLY A 22 -12.93 5.58 1.11
CA GLY A 22 -12.71 5.46 2.55
C GLY A 22 -11.24 5.53 2.94
N LEU A 23 -10.37 4.89 2.17
CA LEU A 23 -8.93 4.97 2.40
C LEU A 23 -8.37 6.38 2.16
N ARG A 24 -8.95 7.14 1.23
CA ARG A 24 -8.58 8.55 1.03
C ARG A 24 -9.03 9.44 2.17
N ALA A 25 -10.27 9.25 2.61
CA ALA A 25 -10.86 10.08 3.66
C ALA A 25 -10.27 9.80 5.04
N GLN A 26 -10.00 8.52 5.32
CA GLN A 26 -9.50 8.05 6.61
C GLN A 26 -8.39 7.03 6.40
N PRO A 27 -7.20 7.45 5.97
CA PRO A 27 -6.10 6.52 5.76
C PRO A 27 -5.68 5.87 7.08
N PRO A 28 -5.29 4.59 7.06
CA PRO A 28 -4.79 3.93 8.26
C PRO A 28 -3.49 4.60 8.72
N GLU A 29 -3.33 4.74 10.03
CA GLU A 29 -2.12 5.32 10.61
C GLU A 29 -0.97 4.32 10.71
N GLU A 30 -1.31 3.03 10.69
CA GLU A 30 -0.32 1.96 10.72
C GLU A 30 -0.80 0.73 9.94
N LEU A 31 0.14 -0.06 9.47
CA LEU A 31 -0.10 -1.34 8.82
C LEU A 31 0.78 -2.40 9.48
N ALA A 32 0.15 -3.44 10.04
CA ALA A 32 0.84 -4.51 10.77
C ALA A 32 1.82 -3.98 11.83
N GLY A 33 1.41 -2.95 12.57
CA GLY A 33 2.22 -2.32 13.59
C GLY A 33 3.28 -1.33 13.11
N LYS A 34 3.43 -1.18 11.80
CA LYS A 34 4.37 -0.23 11.20
C LYS A 34 3.65 1.07 10.86
N ARG A 35 4.17 2.19 11.37
CA ARG A 35 3.57 3.51 11.14
C ARG A 35 3.58 3.87 9.66
N VAL A 36 2.45 4.38 9.18
CA VAL A 36 2.35 4.98 7.85
C VAL A 36 2.87 6.41 7.94
N ILE A 37 3.97 6.68 7.28
CA ILE A 37 4.65 7.98 7.32
C ILE A 37 3.95 9.00 6.43
N GLU A 38 3.58 8.59 5.24
CA GLU A 38 2.82 9.41 4.30
C GLU A 38 1.93 8.56 3.41
N VAL A 39 0.88 9.17 2.90
CA VAL A 39 0.00 8.56 1.90
C VAL A 39 0.07 9.41 0.64
N ILE A 40 0.55 8.81 -0.45
CA ILE A 40 0.60 9.46 -1.76
C ILE A 40 -0.70 9.18 -2.48
N ASP A 41 -1.44 10.23 -2.80
CA ASP A 41 -2.68 10.15 -3.59
C ASP A 41 -2.38 10.66 -4.99
N ARG A 42 -2.29 9.74 -5.94
CA ARG A 42 -1.96 10.11 -7.32
C ARG A 42 -3.14 10.73 -8.06
N LEU A 43 -4.36 10.55 -7.58
CA LEU A 43 -5.52 11.22 -8.17
C LEU A 43 -5.52 12.71 -7.84
N ALA A 44 -5.22 13.05 -6.59
CA ALA A 44 -5.10 14.43 -6.16
C ALA A 44 -3.74 15.06 -6.51
N GLY A 45 -2.71 14.22 -6.70
CA GLY A 45 -1.34 14.68 -6.92
C GLY A 45 -0.67 15.21 -5.67
N THR A 46 -1.01 14.66 -4.52
CA THR A 46 -0.49 15.10 -3.21
C THR A 46 -0.03 13.94 -2.35
N ALA A 47 0.88 14.23 -1.42
CA ALA A 47 1.23 13.34 -0.32
C ALA A 47 0.76 13.99 0.98
N ILE A 48 0.08 13.22 1.82
CA ILE A 48 -0.48 13.71 3.07
C ILE A 48 0.09 12.96 4.27
N ALA A 49 0.06 13.60 5.45
CA ALA A 49 0.33 12.95 6.71
C ALA A 49 -0.98 12.31 7.21
N PRO A 50 -1.04 10.98 7.42
CA PRO A 50 -2.30 10.33 7.82
C PRO A 50 -2.83 10.78 9.17
N GLU A 51 -1.96 11.20 10.09
CA GLU A 51 -2.36 11.67 11.41
C GLU A 51 -3.16 12.97 11.39
N THR A 52 -2.83 13.87 10.48
CA THR A 52 -3.42 15.21 10.41
C THR A 52 -4.27 15.45 9.18
N GLY A 53 -4.08 14.64 8.13
CA GLY A 53 -4.70 14.85 6.83
C GLY A 53 -4.10 16.01 6.04
N LYS A 54 -3.05 16.64 6.56
CA LYS A 54 -2.42 17.80 5.91
C LYS A 54 -1.52 17.36 4.77
N VAL A 55 -1.53 18.16 3.70
CA VAL A 55 -0.64 17.96 2.55
C VAL A 55 0.79 18.27 2.96
N ILE A 56 1.69 17.30 2.78
CA ILE A 56 3.12 17.45 3.05
C ILE A 56 3.83 18.03 1.83
N ARG A 57 3.45 17.58 0.63
CA ARG A 57 4.08 17.97 -0.63
C ARG A 57 3.18 17.65 -1.81
N ASN A 58 3.43 18.29 -2.93
CA ASN A 58 2.82 17.92 -4.20
C ASN A 58 3.66 16.82 -4.85
N VAL A 59 2.98 15.91 -5.55
CA VAL A 59 3.62 14.79 -6.24
C VAL A 59 3.38 14.93 -7.73
N GLU A 60 4.46 14.97 -8.49
CA GLU A 60 4.38 15.01 -9.95
C GLU A 60 4.26 13.61 -10.53
N GLY A 61 3.74 13.52 -11.73
CA GLY A 61 3.62 12.27 -12.47
C GLY A 61 2.22 12.03 -13.01
N THR A 62 2.03 10.87 -13.60
CA THR A 62 0.75 10.47 -14.19
C THR A 62 -0.31 10.33 -13.10
N LYS A 63 -1.43 11.02 -13.27
CA LYS A 63 -2.57 10.92 -12.36
C LYS A 63 -3.33 9.62 -12.60
N GLY A 64 -3.83 9.04 -11.52
CA GLY A 64 -4.63 7.82 -11.57
C GLY A 64 -5.18 7.49 -10.20
N ASP A 65 -6.14 6.59 -10.14
CA ASP A 65 -6.73 6.15 -8.87
C ASP A 65 -5.78 5.17 -8.17
N VAL A 66 -4.74 5.71 -7.57
CA VAL A 66 -3.68 4.95 -6.90
C VAL A 66 -3.34 5.63 -5.58
N LEU A 67 -3.30 4.83 -4.51
CA LEU A 67 -2.82 5.26 -3.19
C LEU A 67 -1.57 4.49 -2.84
N VAL A 68 -0.55 5.20 -2.35
CA VAL A 68 0.70 4.60 -1.89
C VAL A 68 0.89 4.89 -0.41
N PHE A 69 0.98 3.85 0.39
CA PHE A 69 1.21 3.94 1.84
C PHE A 69 2.70 3.72 2.09
N VAL A 70 3.40 4.78 2.47
CA VAL A 70 4.85 4.75 2.69
C VAL A 70 5.13 4.42 4.14
N LEU A 71 5.91 3.38 4.38
CA LEU A 71 6.19 2.83 5.71
C LEU A 71 7.60 3.08 6.20
N SER A 72 8.46 3.66 5.38
CA SER A 72 9.84 4.00 5.78
C SER A 72 10.22 5.40 5.31
N GLU A 73 11.14 6.03 6.05
CA GLU A 73 11.57 7.40 5.74
C GLU A 73 12.27 7.52 4.39
N ASP A 74 12.98 6.48 3.96
CA ASP A 74 13.63 6.44 2.65
C ASP A 74 12.65 6.20 1.50
N GLY A 75 11.39 5.88 1.81
CA GLY A 75 10.35 5.64 0.83
C GLY A 75 10.42 4.27 0.14
N HIS A 76 11.35 3.42 0.51
CA HIS A 76 11.54 2.13 -0.16
C HIS A 76 10.60 1.02 0.35
N THR A 77 10.10 1.14 1.58
CA THR A 77 9.09 0.22 2.10
C THR A 77 7.73 0.86 1.93
N ARG A 78 6.92 0.29 1.06
CA ARG A 78 5.61 0.85 0.70
C ARG A 78 4.62 -0.19 0.22
N VAL A 79 3.36 0.10 0.37
CA VAL A 79 2.27 -0.71 -0.17
C VAL A 79 1.40 0.19 -1.06
N THR A 80 1.16 -0.24 -2.28
CA THR A 80 0.35 0.49 -3.26
C THR A 80 -0.95 -0.24 -3.49
N ILE A 81 -2.06 0.49 -3.53
CA ILE A 81 -3.39 -0.05 -3.83
C ILE A 81 -3.93 0.65 -5.09
N ARG A 82 -4.45 -0.16 -6.01
CA ARG A 82 -4.99 0.31 -7.28
C ARG A 82 -6.20 -0.54 -7.67
N PRO A 83 -7.36 0.08 -7.94
CA PRO A 83 -8.48 -0.67 -8.46
C PRO A 83 -8.27 -1.05 -9.93
N SER A 84 -8.85 -2.17 -10.35
CA SER A 84 -8.92 -2.51 -11.77
C SER A 84 -9.96 -1.59 -12.43
N GLY A 85 -9.67 -1.11 -13.63
CA GLY A 85 -10.60 -0.26 -14.37
C GLY A 85 -11.78 -1.01 -14.99
N THR A 86 -11.71 -2.34 -15.09
CA THR A 86 -12.69 -3.15 -15.84
C THR A 86 -13.36 -4.24 -15.02
N GLU A 87 -12.80 -4.61 -13.88
CA GLU A 87 -13.27 -5.71 -13.04
C GLU A 87 -13.42 -5.27 -11.58
N PRO A 88 -14.30 -5.93 -10.79
CA PRO A 88 -14.42 -5.65 -9.35
C PRO A 88 -13.24 -6.27 -8.60
N LYS A 89 -12.07 -5.74 -8.84
CA LYS A 89 -10.81 -6.26 -8.35
C LYS A 89 -9.92 -5.12 -7.89
N ILE A 90 -9.18 -5.35 -6.82
CA ILE A 90 -8.15 -4.43 -6.34
C ILE A 90 -6.79 -5.12 -6.44
N LYS A 91 -5.82 -4.41 -6.97
CA LYS A 91 -4.44 -4.86 -7.03
C LYS A 91 -3.65 -4.21 -5.89
N TYR A 92 -2.91 -5.02 -5.17
CA TYR A 92 -2.03 -4.59 -4.09
C TYR A 92 -0.60 -4.88 -4.48
N TYR A 93 0.25 -3.87 -4.42
CA TYR A 93 1.68 -4.01 -4.71
C TYR A 93 2.47 -3.70 -3.46
N GLY A 94 3.36 -4.58 -3.08
CA GLY A 94 4.26 -4.32 -1.97
C GLY A 94 5.69 -4.23 -2.45
N ALA A 95 6.44 -3.30 -1.89
CA ALA A 95 7.86 -3.15 -2.11
C ALA A 95 8.57 -2.95 -0.76
N ILE A 96 9.70 -3.60 -0.60
CA ILE A 96 10.52 -3.47 0.58
C ILE A 96 11.99 -3.55 0.16
N LYS A 97 12.81 -2.70 0.78
CA LYS A 97 14.26 -2.75 0.61
C LYS A 97 14.88 -3.16 1.92
N LYS A 98 15.59 -4.28 1.91
CA LYS A 98 16.41 -4.72 3.02
C LYS A 98 17.87 -4.42 2.69
N PRO A 99 18.64 -3.85 3.63
CA PRO A 99 20.05 -3.63 3.39
C PRO A 99 20.77 -4.98 3.24
N THR A 100 21.54 -5.12 2.19
CA THR A 100 22.44 -6.26 1.99
C THR A 100 23.86 -5.80 2.26
N LYS A 101 24.64 -6.65 2.94
CA LYS A 101 26.05 -6.37 3.20
C LYS A 101 26.91 -7.10 2.18
N PHE A 102 27.99 -6.46 1.77
CA PHE A 102 28.98 -7.11 0.94
C PHE A 102 29.55 -8.34 1.64
N GLY A 103 29.65 -9.45 0.93
CA GLY A 103 30.16 -10.70 1.47
C GLY A 103 29.16 -11.60 2.18
N MET A 104 27.86 -11.30 2.12
CA MET A 104 26.83 -12.18 2.65
C MET A 104 26.81 -13.52 1.92
N SER A 105 26.67 -14.61 2.67
CA SER A 105 26.52 -15.96 2.11
C SER A 105 25.17 -16.10 1.40
N GLY A 106 25.03 -17.10 0.53
CA GLY A 106 23.77 -17.43 -0.11
C GLY A 106 22.66 -17.77 0.89
N ALA A 107 23.01 -18.45 1.99
CA ALA A 107 22.05 -18.78 3.05
C ALA A 107 21.57 -17.52 3.79
N GLU A 108 22.45 -16.57 4.07
CA GLU A 108 22.10 -15.30 4.70
C GLU A 108 21.19 -14.46 3.80
N LEU A 109 21.49 -14.38 2.50
CA LEU A 109 20.65 -13.67 1.54
C LEU A 109 19.26 -14.31 1.42
N LYS A 110 19.19 -15.63 1.41
CA LYS A 110 17.93 -16.37 1.36
C LYS A 110 17.07 -16.10 2.59
N SER A 111 17.67 -16.12 3.77
CA SER A 111 17.01 -15.82 5.03
C SER A 111 16.49 -14.38 5.05
N LEU A 112 17.29 -13.43 4.60
CA LEU A 112 16.92 -12.02 4.51
C LEU A 112 15.74 -11.81 3.56
N LYS A 113 15.74 -12.46 2.40
CA LYS A 113 14.64 -12.42 1.44
C LYS A 113 13.35 -13.01 2.02
N ALA A 114 13.45 -14.12 2.75
CA ALA A 114 12.31 -14.75 3.40
C ALA A 114 11.69 -13.85 4.47
N GLU A 115 12.51 -13.19 5.29
CA GLU A 115 12.03 -12.23 6.28
C GLU A 115 11.35 -11.03 5.62
N ALA A 116 11.95 -10.48 4.57
CA ALA A 116 11.39 -9.35 3.84
C ALA A 116 10.03 -9.71 3.23
N LEU A 117 9.90 -10.90 2.64
CA LEU A 117 8.65 -11.36 2.07
C LEU A 117 7.57 -11.54 3.14
N ALA A 118 7.92 -12.10 4.30
CA ALA A 118 6.99 -12.25 5.41
C ALA A 118 6.48 -10.91 5.93
N MET A 119 7.35 -9.92 6.08
CA MET A 119 6.99 -8.56 6.48
C MET A 119 6.08 -7.91 5.43
N LEU A 120 6.42 -8.06 4.16
CA LEU A 120 5.67 -7.49 3.07
C LEU A 120 4.26 -8.10 2.98
N ASN A 121 4.14 -9.41 3.15
CA ASN A 121 2.85 -10.09 3.23
C ASN A 121 2.00 -9.53 4.36
N ALA A 122 2.59 -9.30 5.54
CA ALA A 122 1.87 -8.73 6.69
C ALA A 122 1.36 -7.32 6.38
N TYR A 123 2.16 -6.48 5.76
CA TYR A 123 1.75 -5.12 5.39
C TYR A 123 0.63 -5.12 4.36
N VAL A 124 0.75 -5.94 3.32
CA VAL A 124 -0.27 -6.07 2.28
C VAL A 124 -1.58 -6.61 2.86
N ASP A 125 -1.53 -7.66 3.67
CA ASP A 125 -2.72 -8.25 4.30
C ASP A 125 -3.39 -7.26 5.26
N SER A 126 -2.62 -6.45 5.97
CA SER A 126 -3.13 -5.40 6.84
C SER A 126 -3.89 -4.34 6.02
N LEU A 127 -3.35 -3.93 4.87
CA LEU A 127 -4.02 -2.97 3.98
C LEU A 127 -5.30 -3.57 3.39
N VAL A 128 -5.28 -4.85 3.01
CA VAL A 128 -6.49 -5.56 2.54
C VAL A 128 -7.59 -5.48 3.60
N ALA A 129 -7.26 -5.78 4.86
CA ALA A 129 -8.22 -5.72 5.96
C ALA A 129 -8.74 -4.30 6.19
N GLU A 130 -7.88 -3.29 6.12
CA GLU A 130 -8.28 -1.89 6.28
C GLU A 130 -9.19 -1.43 5.13
N ALA A 131 -8.92 -1.87 3.90
CA ALA A 131 -9.79 -1.58 2.76
C ALA A 131 -11.17 -2.22 2.94
N GLU A 132 -11.22 -3.47 3.37
CA GLU A 132 -12.50 -4.19 3.60
C GLU A 132 -13.38 -3.53 4.65
N LYS A 133 -12.80 -2.97 5.71
CA LYS A 133 -13.55 -2.24 6.73
C LYS A 133 -14.26 -1.00 6.19
N ARG A 134 -13.75 -0.44 5.11
CA ARG A 134 -14.25 0.81 4.52
C ARG A 134 -15.17 0.60 3.32
N GLY A 135 -15.34 -0.63 2.92
CA GLY A 135 -16.15 -1.02 1.75
C GLY A 135 -17.61 -1.48 2.03
#